data_61a5fb387dd4d03b6f454993fb0a2a47
#
_entry.id   61a5fb387dd4d03b6f454993fb0a2a47
#
_cell.length_a   1.000
_cell.length_b   1.000
_cell.length_c   1.000
_cell.angle_alpha   90.00
_cell.angle_beta   90.00
_cell.angle_gamma   90.00
#
_symmetry.space_group_name_H-M   'P 1'
#
loop_
_entity.id
_entity.type
_entity.pdbx_description
1 polymer ?
#
loop_
_entity_poly.entity_id
_entity_poly.type
_entity_poly.pdbx_seq_one_letter_code
_entity_poly.pdbx_strand_id
1 'polypeptide(L)'
;MHQGKLVFAQVMAHLPLSTFRRCVARHGGERKVKSFSCLDQFYAMAFAQLTFRESLRDIEACLATQGKRLHHLGFRSPVARNTLANANATRPWQIYAELAQHLIAIARPLYANEPIGVELNETVYAFDATTIDLCLSVYPWAPFRSTKAAIKLHTLLDLRGSIPTFIHISDGKTHEVRILDALTPEPGAFYLFDRG
;
A
#
# COMPACT_ATOMS: atom_id res chain seq x y z
N MET A 1 -21.38 18.01 -13.88
CA MET A 1 -20.00 18.49 -14.18
C MET A 1 -19.32 18.82 -12.85
N HIS A 2 -18.29 18.07 -12.44
CA HIS A 2 -17.58 18.34 -11.19
C HIS A 2 -16.55 19.47 -11.41
N GLN A 3 -17.02 20.68 -11.65
CA GLN A 3 -16.15 21.83 -11.76
C GLN A 3 -15.43 22.03 -10.42
N GLY A 4 -14.09 21.95 -10.45
CA GLY A 4 -13.21 22.35 -9.34
C GLY A 4 -12.62 21.23 -8.48
N LYS A 5 -12.97 19.96 -8.64
CA LYS A 5 -12.26 18.87 -7.93
C LYS A 5 -11.02 18.45 -8.72
N LEU A 6 -9.87 18.47 -8.04
CA LEU A 6 -8.62 17.94 -8.58
C LEU A 6 -8.73 16.41 -8.76
N VAL A 7 -8.03 15.86 -9.76
CA VAL A 7 -8.05 14.41 -10.06
C VAL A 7 -7.74 13.58 -8.81
N PHE A 8 -6.72 13.97 -8.05
CA PHE A 8 -6.39 13.30 -6.78
C PHE A 8 -7.59 13.24 -5.82
N ALA A 9 -8.31 14.36 -5.63
CA ALA A 9 -9.47 14.38 -4.75
C ALA A 9 -10.63 13.52 -5.28
N GLN A 10 -10.76 13.35 -6.59
CA GLN A 10 -11.73 12.45 -7.20
C GLN A 10 -11.38 10.99 -6.93
N VAL A 11 -10.10 10.61 -7.09
CA VAL A 11 -9.62 9.27 -6.77
C VAL A 11 -9.82 8.97 -5.28
N MET A 12 -9.43 9.90 -4.40
CA MET A 12 -9.60 9.73 -2.95
C MET A 12 -11.07 9.68 -2.50
N ALA A 13 -12.01 10.17 -3.29
CA ALA A 13 -13.44 10.04 -3.00
C ALA A 13 -13.95 8.58 -3.04
N HIS A 14 -13.22 7.68 -3.70
CA HIS A 14 -13.52 6.24 -3.71
C HIS A 14 -12.99 5.50 -2.47
N LEU A 15 -12.19 6.17 -1.62
CA LEU A 15 -11.73 5.56 -0.37
C LEU A 15 -12.93 5.27 0.55
N PRO A 16 -13.13 4.03 1.04
CA PRO A 16 -14.20 3.69 1.97
C PRO A 16 -13.86 4.25 3.37
N LEU A 17 -14.11 5.54 3.59
CA LEU A 17 -13.72 6.28 4.80
C LEU A 17 -14.22 5.65 6.10
N SER A 18 -15.42 5.04 6.11
CA SER A 18 -15.95 4.35 7.28
C SER A 18 -15.09 3.13 7.64
N THR A 19 -14.69 2.36 6.64
CA THR A 19 -13.78 1.21 6.80
C THR A 19 -12.40 1.67 7.25
N PHE A 20 -11.84 2.70 6.59
CA PHE A 20 -10.56 3.26 7.00
C PHE A 20 -10.56 3.70 8.48
N ARG A 21 -11.60 4.42 8.91
CA ARG A 21 -11.74 4.85 10.31
C ARG A 21 -11.84 3.67 11.28
N ARG A 22 -12.49 2.58 10.90
CA ARG A 22 -12.53 1.35 11.72
C ARG A 22 -11.15 0.71 11.85
N CYS A 23 -10.37 0.62 10.76
CA CYS A 23 -8.99 0.15 10.82
C CYS A 23 -8.13 1.02 11.74
N VAL A 24 -8.24 2.35 11.61
CA VAL A 24 -7.53 3.31 12.49
C VAL A 24 -7.90 3.12 13.95
N ALA A 25 -9.19 2.99 14.27
CA ALA A 25 -9.66 2.79 15.62
C ALA A 25 -9.21 1.45 16.22
N ARG A 26 -9.30 0.36 15.44
CA ARG A 26 -8.88 -0.99 15.85
C ARG A 26 -7.42 -1.06 16.23
N HIS A 27 -6.56 -0.40 15.47
CA HIS A 27 -5.12 -0.41 15.68
C HIS A 27 -4.61 0.80 16.48
N GLY A 28 -5.51 1.65 16.98
CA GLY A 28 -5.14 2.79 17.83
C GLY A 28 -4.28 3.86 17.13
N GLY A 29 -4.42 4.00 15.82
CA GLY A 29 -3.54 4.84 14.99
C GLY A 29 -3.60 6.34 15.29
N GLU A 30 -4.68 6.83 15.91
CA GLU A 30 -4.83 8.24 16.32
C GLU A 30 -4.59 8.47 17.81
N ARG A 31 -4.06 7.48 18.53
CA ARG A 31 -3.72 7.65 19.94
C ARG A 31 -2.64 8.74 20.09
N LYS A 32 -2.96 9.79 20.87
CA LYS A 32 -2.09 10.97 21.10
C LYS A 32 -1.83 11.83 19.85
N VAL A 33 -2.59 11.67 18.77
CA VAL A 33 -2.49 12.53 17.59
C VAL A 33 -3.16 13.88 17.85
N LYS A 34 -2.45 14.98 17.58
CA LYS A 34 -2.95 16.36 17.80
C LYS A 34 -3.50 17.01 16.53
N SER A 35 -2.75 16.95 15.43
CA SER A 35 -3.06 17.71 14.22
C SER A 35 -2.96 16.91 12.93
N PHE A 36 -1.98 16.00 12.81
CA PHE A 36 -1.75 15.23 11.59
C PHE A 36 -2.36 13.84 11.72
N SER A 37 -3.58 13.66 11.20
CA SER A 37 -4.35 12.42 11.32
C SER A 37 -3.77 11.27 10.49
N CYS A 38 -4.24 10.02 10.76
CA CYS A 38 -3.93 8.87 9.90
C CYS A 38 -4.43 9.08 8.47
N LEU A 39 -5.53 9.82 8.29
CA LEU A 39 -6.05 10.15 6.97
C LEU A 39 -5.13 11.13 6.23
N ASP A 40 -4.59 12.14 6.93
CA ASP A 40 -3.61 13.06 6.33
C ASP A 40 -2.34 12.31 5.90
N GLN A 41 -1.86 11.35 6.72
CA GLN A 41 -0.74 10.48 6.35
C GLN A 41 -1.08 9.62 5.13
N PHE A 42 -2.24 8.96 5.14
CA PHE A 42 -2.68 8.15 4.00
C PHE A 42 -2.72 8.98 2.71
N TYR A 43 -3.30 10.18 2.77
CA TYR A 43 -3.36 11.07 1.60
C TYR A 43 -1.97 11.51 1.14
N ALA A 44 -1.05 11.81 2.05
CA ALA A 44 0.31 12.20 1.69
C ALA A 44 1.05 11.04 1.00
N MET A 45 0.92 9.82 1.50
CA MET A 45 1.54 8.63 0.91
C MET A 45 0.86 8.25 -0.41
N ALA A 46 -0.47 8.33 -0.51
CA ALA A 46 -1.21 8.09 -1.75
C ALA A 46 -0.85 9.13 -2.83
N PHE A 47 -0.74 10.41 -2.44
CA PHE A 47 -0.26 11.46 -3.33
C PHE A 47 1.15 11.15 -3.85
N ALA A 48 2.05 10.70 -2.98
CA ALA A 48 3.40 10.32 -3.34
C ALA A 48 3.42 9.21 -4.39
N GLN A 49 2.68 8.15 -4.17
CA GLN A 49 2.60 7.01 -5.10
C GLN A 49 2.00 7.40 -6.45
N LEU A 50 0.88 8.13 -6.44
CA LEU A 50 0.18 8.54 -7.67
C LEU A 50 0.96 9.62 -8.47
N THR A 51 1.89 10.31 -7.85
CA THR A 51 2.71 11.35 -8.50
C THR A 51 4.20 10.98 -8.61
N PHE A 52 4.55 9.72 -8.32
CA PHE A 52 5.90 9.18 -8.43
C PHE A 52 6.95 9.97 -7.63
N ARG A 53 6.63 10.27 -6.34
CA ARG A 53 7.57 10.93 -5.41
C ARG A 53 8.44 9.89 -4.72
N GLU A 54 9.75 10.12 -4.73
CA GLU A 54 10.73 9.15 -4.24
C GLU A 54 11.19 9.41 -2.80
N SER A 55 10.96 10.62 -2.28
CA SER A 55 11.40 10.99 -0.94
C SER A 55 10.38 11.82 -0.18
N LEU A 56 10.45 11.76 1.17
CA LEU A 56 9.60 12.60 2.03
C LEU A 56 9.84 14.10 1.81
N ARG A 57 11.07 14.49 1.40
CA ARG A 57 11.41 15.88 1.05
C ARG A 57 10.71 16.31 -0.24
N ASP A 58 10.67 15.41 -1.22
CA ASP A 58 9.98 15.65 -2.49
C ASP A 58 8.47 15.73 -2.29
N ILE A 59 7.90 14.87 -1.43
CA ILE A 59 6.48 14.96 -1.04
C ILE A 59 6.15 16.31 -0.43
N GLU A 60 6.94 16.74 0.57
CA GLU A 60 6.77 18.04 1.23
C GLU A 60 6.85 19.19 0.21
N ALA A 61 7.88 19.20 -0.64
CA ALA A 61 8.07 20.23 -1.66
C ALA A 61 6.91 20.29 -2.65
N CYS A 62 6.48 19.14 -3.18
CA CYS A 62 5.37 19.07 -4.12
C CYS A 62 4.02 19.46 -3.50
N LEU A 63 3.75 19.07 -2.27
CA LEU A 63 2.53 19.50 -1.57
C LEU A 63 2.57 20.99 -1.25
N ALA A 64 3.74 21.55 -0.91
CA ALA A 64 3.90 22.98 -0.65
C ALA A 64 3.60 23.85 -1.89
N THR A 65 3.93 23.38 -3.11
CA THR A 65 3.61 24.09 -4.35
C THR A 65 2.11 24.22 -4.60
N GLN A 66 1.28 23.37 -3.97
CA GLN A 66 -0.17 23.45 -4.12
C GLN A 66 -0.78 24.68 -3.43
N GLY A 67 -0.10 25.28 -2.45
CA GLY A 67 -0.53 26.49 -1.79
C GLY A 67 -1.99 26.42 -1.32
N LYS A 68 -2.81 27.37 -1.76
CA LYS A 68 -4.25 27.42 -1.42
C LYS A 68 -5.05 26.23 -1.95
N ARG A 69 -4.55 25.46 -2.91
CA ARG A 69 -5.23 24.25 -3.44
C ARG A 69 -5.06 23.02 -2.55
N LEU A 70 -4.20 23.08 -1.54
CA LEU A 70 -3.91 21.94 -0.67
C LEU A 70 -5.18 21.37 0.00
N HIS A 71 -6.10 22.25 0.43
CA HIS A 71 -7.36 21.81 1.02
C HIS A 71 -8.32 21.17 -0.01
N HIS A 72 -8.22 21.51 -1.31
CA HIS A 72 -8.97 20.84 -2.37
C HIS A 72 -8.45 19.42 -2.65
N LEU A 73 -7.23 19.09 -2.23
CA LEU A 73 -6.67 17.75 -2.22
C LEU A 73 -7.12 16.94 -1.00
N GLY A 74 -7.80 17.56 -0.04
CA GLY A 74 -8.27 16.92 1.19
C GLY A 74 -7.38 17.13 2.42
N PHE A 75 -6.29 17.89 2.30
CA PHE A 75 -5.40 18.18 3.43
C PHE A 75 -5.91 19.36 4.25
N ARG A 76 -5.84 19.26 5.57
CA ARG A 76 -6.26 20.31 6.50
C ARG A 76 -5.19 21.36 6.75
N SER A 77 -3.92 20.97 6.56
CA SER A 77 -2.75 21.81 6.83
C SER A 77 -1.56 21.38 5.96
N PRO A 78 -0.53 22.21 5.81
CA PRO A 78 0.72 21.81 5.17
C PRO A 78 1.31 20.54 5.79
N VAL A 79 1.90 19.70 4.97
CA VAL A 79 2.52 18.44 5.39
C VAL A 79 4.02 18.65 5.50
N ALA A 80 4.51 18.72 6.74
CA ALA A 80 5.95 18.82 6.98
C ALA A 80 6.61 17.44 6.94
N ARG A 81 7.79 17.35 6.34
CA ARG A 81 8.59 16.13 6.22
C ARG A 81 8.78 15.40 7.55
N ASN A 82 9.16 16.15 8.60
CA ASN A 82 9.41 15.55 9.91
C ASN A 82 8.13 14.98 10.54
N THR A 83 6.99 15.63 10.33
CA THR A 83 5.68 15.15 10.80
C THR A 83 5.29 13.86 10.08
N LEU A 84 5.48 13.80 8.76
CA LEU A 84 5.22 12.61 7.96
C LEU A 84 6.18 11.46 8.33
N ALA A 85 7.47 11.75 8.50
CA ALA A 85 8.48 10.77 8.93
C ALA A 85 8.12 10.16 10.29
N ASN A 86 7.77 10.99 11.27
CA ASN A 86 7.38 10.53 12.60
C ASN A 86 6.08 9.70 12.54
N ALA A 87 5.10 10.11 11.75
CA ALA A 87 3.88 9.34 11.54
C ALA A 87 4.17 7.96 10.93
N ASN A 88 5.05 7.88 9.94
CA ASN A 88 5.46 6.61 9.32
C ASN A 88 6.23 5.70 10.29
N ALA A 89 7.01 6.27 11.19
CA ALA A 89 7.79 5.51 12.17
C ALA A 89 6.94 4.98 13.35
N THR A 90 5.89 5.70 13.73
CA THR A 90 5.17 5.43 14.99
C THR A 90 3.81 4.79 14.81
N ARG A 91 3.16 4.94 13.66
CA ARG A 91 1.81 4.42 13.45
C ARG A 91 1.82 2.96 13.04
N PRO A 92 0.84 2.17 13.53
CA PRO A 92 0.71 0.77 13.15
C PRO A 92 0.48 0.60 11.66
N TRP A 93 1.37 -0.11 10.98
CA TRP A 93 1.24 -0.43 9.55
C TRP A 93 0.03 -1.31 9.25
N GLN A 94 -0.45 -2.04 10.25
CA GLN A 94 -1.63 -2.92 10.17
C GLN A 94 -2.89 -2.18 9.74
N ILE A 95 -2.99 -0.87 10.00
CA ILE A 95 -4.08 -0.01 9.52
C ILE A 95 -4.20 -0.12 7.99
N TYR A 96 -3.06 0.00 7.31
CA TYR A 96 -2.98 0.02 5.86
C TYR A 96 -3.09 -1.39 5.27
N ALA A 97 -2.55 -2.40 5.96
CA ALA A 97 -2.69 -3.79 5.56
C ALA A 97 -4.15 -4.24 5.60
N GLU A 98 -4.87 -3.92 6.68
CA GLU A 98 -6.29 -4.23 6.79
C GLU A 98 -7.14 -3.47 5.76
N LEU A 99 -6.84 -2.18 5.55
CA LEU A 99 -7.49 -1.40 4.50
C LEU A 99 -7.28 -2.02 3.12
N ALA A 100 -6.04 -2.44 2.81
CA ALA A 100 -5.72 -3.08 1.53
C ALA A 100 -6.56 -4.34 1.31
N GLN A 101 -6.73 -5.20 2.33
CA GLN A 101 -7.60 -6.37 2.22
C GLN A 101 -9.06 -6.01 1.91
N HIS A 102 -9.57 -4.95 2.51
CA HIS A 102 -10.92 -4.46 2.19
C HIS A 102 -11.03 -3.92 0.76
N LEU A 103 -10.02 -3.21 0.29
CA LEU A 103 -9.99 -2.70 -1.09
C LEU A 103 -9.89 -3.83 -2.10
N ILE A 104 -9.07 -4.84 -1.82
CA ILE A 104 -8.96 -6.06 -2.63
C ILE A 104 -10.31 -6.76 -2.75
N ALA A 105 -11.01 -6.94 -1.63
CA ALA A 105 -12.33 -7.56 -1.61
C ALA A 105 -13.38 -6.79 -2.43
N ILE A 106 -13.25 -5.46 -2.51
CA ILE A 106 -14.11 -4.60 -3.35
C ILE A 106 -13.69 -4.72 -4.82
N ALA A 107 -12.38 -4.74 -5.10
CA ALA A 107 -11.85 -4.67 -6.46
C ALA A 107 -12.03 -6.00 -7.22
N ARG A 108 -11.74 -7.15 -6.61
CA ARG A 108 -11.81 -8.47 -7.27
C ARG A 108 -13.11 -8.72 -8.06
N PRO A 109 -14.32 -8.52 -7.49
CA PRO A 109 -15.57 -8.73 -8.23
C PRO A 109 -15.72 -7.84 -9.47
N LEU A 110 -15.12 -6.64 -9.47
CA LEU A 110 -15.21 -5.71 -10.59
C LEU A 110 -14.45 -6.23 -11.83
N TYR A 111 -13.43 -7.06 -11.61
CA TYR A 111 -12.57 -7.62 -12.66
C TYR A 111 -12.82 -9.10 -12.93
N ALA A 112 -13.83 -9.72 -12.31
CA ALA A 112 -14.07 -11.16 -12.41
C ALA A 112 -14.26 -11.66 -13.85
N ASN A 113 -14.74 -10.80 -14.76
CA ASN A 113 -14.98 -11.12 -16.15
C ASN A 113 -13.94 -10.51 -17.12
N GLU A 114 -12.88 -9.88 -16.60
CA GLU A 114 -11.82 -9.33 -17.43
C GLU A 114 -11.03 -10.45 -18.13
N PRO A 115 -10.76 -10.32 -19.45
CA PRO A 115 -9.97 -11.29 -20.18
C PRO A 115 -8.50 -11.20 -19.74
N ILE A 116 -7.87 -12.34 -19.50
CA ILE A 116 -6.43 -12.43 -19.17
C ILE A 116 -5.54 -12.55 -20.42
N GLY A 117 -6.12 -12.42 -21.62
CA GLY A 117 -5.39 -12.48 -22.88
C GLY A 117 -5.02 -13.90 -23.34
N VAL A 118 -5.46 -14.93 -22.62
CA VAL A 118 -5.35 -16.36 -22.98
C VAL A 118 -6.72 -17.03 -22.85
N GLU A 119 -6.94 -18.10 -23.60
CA GLU A 119 -8.21 -18.85 -23.58
C GLU A 119 -8.25 -19.79 -22.34
N LEU A 120 -8.29 -19.19 -21.14
CA LEU A 120 -8.48 -19.91 -19.88
C LEU A 120 -9.73 -19.37 -19.17
N ASN A 121 -10.59 -20.25 -18.76
CA ASN A 121 -11.80 -19.93 -17.99
C ASN A 121 -11.53 -19.82 -16.49
N GLU A 122 -10.49 -20.52 -16.03
CA GLU A 122 -10.08 -20.60 -14.63
C GLU A 122 -9.32 -19.35 -14.21
N THR A 123 -9.27 -19.09 -12.90
CA THR A 123 -8.46 -18.01 -12.34
C THR A 123 -6.97 -18.34 -12.47
N VAL A 124 -6.18 -17.38 -12.86
CA VAL A 124 -4.72 -17.49 -12.95
C VAL A 124 -4.07 -16.51 -12.00
N TYR A 125 -3.24 -17.06 -11.13
CA TYR A 125 -2.46 -16.30 -10.16
C TYR A 125 -0.98 -16.29 -10.52
N ALA A 126 -0.33 -15.15 -10.36
CA ALA A 126 1.11 -15.05 -10.40
C ALA A 126 1.64 -14.72 -8.99
N PHE A 127 2.60 -15.51 -8.52
CA PHE A 127 3.28 -15.26 -7.25
C PHE A 127 4.69 -14.73 -7.52
N ASP A 128 5.00 -13.60 -6.89
CA ASP A 128 6.31 -12.95 -7.01
C ASP A 128 6.74 -12.40 -5.64
N ALA A 129 8.05 -12.25 -5.46
CA ALA A 129 8.63 -11.64 -4.29
C ALA A 129 9.61 -10.52 -4.65
N THR A 130 9.24 -9.32 -4.29
CA THR A 130 10.08 -8.14 -4.47
C THR A 130 10.92 -7.88 -3.23
N THR A 131 12.25 -7.80 -3.40
CA THR A 131 13.18 -7.41 -2.33
C THR A 131 13.24 -5.88 -2.23
N ILE A 132 13.00 -5.34 -1.04
CA ILE A 132 13.06 -3.91 -0.76
C ILE A 132 14.27 -3.67 0.16
N ASP A 133 15.30 -3.01 -0.36
CA ASP A 133 16.48 -2.62 0.39
C ASP A 133 16.15 -1.56 1.45
N LEU A 134 16.65 -1.75 2.65
CA LEU A 134 16.46 -0.86 3.80
C LEU A 134 17.80 -0.41 4.36
N CYS A 135 17.82 0.74 5.01
CA CYS A 135 18.99 1.22 5.73
C CYS A 135 19.13 0.45 7.06
N LEU A 136 20.22 -0.31 7.24
CA LEU A 136 20.45 -1.15 8.42
C LEU A 136 20.46 -0.34 9.73
N SER A 137 20.98 0.89 9.72
CA SER A 137 21.01 1.75 10.90
C SER A 137 19.61 2.20 11.38
N VAL A 138 18.63 2.19 10.48
CA VAL A 138 17.24 2.56 10.77
C VAL A 138 16.38 1.31 11.01
N TYR A 139 16.73 0.19 10.37
CA TYR A 139 15.99 -1.07 10.41
C TYR A 139 16.86 -2.24 10.90
N PRO A 140 17.41 -2.21 12.13
CA PRO A 140 18.31 -3.24 12.63
C PRO A 140 17.65 -4.60 12.83
N TRP A 141 16.32 -4.65 12.87
CA TRP A 141 15.51 -5.86 13.01
C TRP A 141 15.37 -6.67 11.70
N ALA A 142 15.74 -6.08 10.55
CA ALA A 142 15.64 -6.73 9.24
C ALA A 142 17.02 -6.95 8.59
N PRO A 143 18.00 -7.62 9.25
CA PRO A 143 19.34 -7.79 8.72
C PRO A 143 19.31 -8.74 7.50
N PHE A 144 19.78 -8.25 6.36
CA PHE A 144 19.88 -9.06 5.13
C PHE A 144 21.33 -9.51 4.87
N ARG A 145 22.28 -8.56 4.97
CA ARG A 145 23.74 -8.79 4.89
C ARG A 145 24.41 -8.02 6.01
N SER A 146 25.72 -8.21 6.18
CA SER A 146 26.50 -7.51 7.22
C SER A 146 26.33 -5.97 7.23
N THR A 147 26.05 -5.38 6.06
CA THR A 147 25.96 -3.93 5.87
C THR A 147 24.59 -3.46 5.37
N LYS A 148 23.64 -4.38 5.14
CA LYS A 148 22.32 -4.07 4.55
C LYS A 148 21.18 -4.70 5.33
N ALA A 149 20.09 -3.98 5.43
CA ALA A 149 18.79 -4.52 5.79
C ALA A 149 17.94 -4.67 4.53
N ALA A 150 17.04 -5.63 4.52
CA ALA A 150 16.03 -5.79 3.48
C ALA A 150 14.81 -6.52 4.01
N ILE A 151 13.66 -6.23 3.41
CA ILE A 151 12.44 -7.02 3.53
C ILE A 151 12.08 -7.60 2.18
N LYS A 152 11.32 -8.68 2.18
CA LYS A 152 10.66 -9.22 0.99
C LYS A 152 9.17 -8.98 1.07
N LEU A 153 8.63 -8.44 0.00
CA LEU A 153 7.20 -8.31 -0.22
C LEU A 153 6.75 -9.43 -1.16
N HIS A 154 6.06 -10.42 -0.60
CA HIS A 154 5.49 -11.52 -1.36
C HIS A 154 4.08 -11.15 -1.78
N THR A 155 3.80 -11.25 -3.07
CA THR A 155 2.51 -10.86 -3.64
C THR A 155 1.96 -11.99 -4.49
N LEU A 156 0.72 -12.39 -4.23
CA LEU A 156 -0.06 -13.23 -5.14
C LEU A 156 -1.00 -12.30 -5.92
N LEU A 157 -0.81 -12.24 -7.22
CA LEU A 157 -1.55 -11.37 -8.13
C LEU A 157 -2.59 -12.20 -8.89
N ASP A 158 -3.86 -11.83 -8.79
CA ASP A 158 -4.89 -12.30 -9.71
C ASP A 158 -4.67 -11.59 -11.05
N LEU A 159 -4.39 -12.34 -12.12
CA LEU A 159 -4.10 -11.76 -13.42
C LEU A 159 -5.33 -11.09 -14.06
N ARG A 160 -6.54 -11.41 -13.60
CA ARG A 160 -7.74 -10.66 -13.95
C ARG A 160 -7.71 -9.31 -13.24
N GLY A 161 -7.48 -8.25 -14.00
CA GLY A 161 -7.38 -6.89 -13.49
C GLY A 161 -6.11 -6.60 -12.69
N SER A 162 -5.14 -7.51 -12.64
CA SER A 162 -3.87 -7.34 -11.91
C SER A 162 -4.07 -6.95 -10.43
N ILE A 163 -4.99 -7.64 -9.76
CA ILE A 163 -5.35 -7.35 -8.36
C ILE A 163 -4.53 -8.23 -7.41
N PRO A 164 -3.75 -7.66 -6.47
CA PRO A 164 -3.11 -8.46 -5.44
C PRO A 164 -4.15 -9.11 -4.53
N THR A 165 -4.07 -10.43 -4.35
CA THR A 165 -5.01 -11.20 -3.51
C THR A 165 -4.40 -11.62 -2.18
N PHE A 166 -3.07 -11.71 -2.15
CA PHE A 166 -2.30 -12.01 -0.96
C PHE A 166 -1.07 -11.12 -0.95
N ILE A 167 -0.77 -10.54 0.20
CA ILE A 167 0.43 -9.73 0.44
C ILE A 167 1.02 -10.16 1.77
N HIS A 168 2.28 -10.58 1.76
CA HIS A 168 3.01 -10.96 2.97
C HIS A 168 4.38 -10.28 2.99
N ILE A 169 4.76 -9.74 4.16
CA ILE A 169 6.05 -9.11 4.36
C ILE A 169 6.89 -10.02 5.24
N SER A 170 8.07 -10.39 4.77
CA SER A 170 9.05 -11.18 5.51
C SER A 170 10.40 -10.48 5.57
N ASP A 171 11.33 -11.04 6.35
CA ASP A 171 12.72 -10.60 6.26
C ASP A 171 13.32 -10.94 4.89
N GLY A 172 14.39 -10.24 4.51
CA GLY A 172 15.04 -10.43 3.21
C GLY A 172 15.66 -11.81 3.00
N LYS A 173 15.83 -12.63 4.05
CA LYS A 173 16.41 -13.98 4.00
C LYS A 173 15.38 -15.07 3.81
N THR A 174 14.11 -14.77 4.00
CA THR A 174 13.04 -15.76 3.88
C THR A 174 12.92 -16.25 2.43
N HIS A 175 12.98 -17.58 2.24
CA HIS A 175 12.73 -18.19 0.95
C HIS A 175 11.25 -18.21 0.62
N GLU A 176 10.92 -17.96 -0.63
CA GLU A 176 9.55 -17.88 -1.15
C GLU A 176 8.75 -19.16 -0.89
N VAL A 177 9.40 -20.32 -0.98
CA VAL A 177 8.78 -21.63 -0.71
C VAL A 177 8.12 -21.69 0.66
N ARG A 178 8.70 -21.04 1.69
CA ARG A 178 8.11 -21.00 3.03
C ARG A 178 6.81 -20.20 3.11
N ILE A 179 6.63 -19.25 2.20
CA ILE A 179 5.43 -18.44 2.15
C ILE A 179 4.30 -19.19 1.45
N LEU A 180 4.62 -20.17 0.60
CA LEU A 180 3.60 -21.01 -0.04
C LEU A 180 2.76 -21.79 0.98
N ASP A 181 3.34 -22.16 2.12
CA ASP A 181 2.62 -22.83 3.21
C ASP A 181 1.55 -21.93 3.85
N ALA A 182 1.69 -20.60 3.70
CA ALA A 182 0.71 -19.63 4.18
C ALA A 182 -0.40 -19.32 3.16
N LEU A 183 -0.24 -19.79 1.91
CA LEU A 183 -1.26 -19.63 0.87
C LEU A 183 -2.32 -20.73 1.02
N THR A 184 -3.57 -20.34 0.88
CA THR A 184 -4.68 -21.29 0.74
C THR A 184 -5.03 -21.35 -0.75
N PRO A 185 -4.63 -22.41 -1.48
CA PRO A 185 -4.90 -22.52 -2.90
C PRO A 185 -6.41 -22.57 -3.18
N GLU A 186 -6.84 -21.85 -4.19
CA GLU A 186 -8.20 -21.90 -4.70
C GLU A 186 -8.34 -23.13 -5.62
N PRO A 187 -9.28 -24.03 -5.37
CA PRO A 187 -9.48 -25.22 -6.21
C PRO A 187 -9.78 -24.83 -7.67
N GLY A 188 -9.08 -25.46 -8.61
CA GLY A 188 -9.26 -25.22 -10.04
C GLY A 188 -8.51 -24.00 -10.60
N ALA A 189 -7.81 -23.23 -9.77
CA ALA A 189 -7.00 -22.10 -10.22
C ALA A 189 -5.59 -22.54 -10.65
N PHE A 190 -5.01 -21.79 -11.59
CA PHE A 190 -3.61 -21.94 -11.99
C PHE A 190 -2.71 -21.00 -11.18
N TYR A 191 -1.53 -21.48 -10.82
CA TYR A 191 -0.53 -20.70 -10.07
C TYR A 191 0.79 -20.69 -10.84
N LEU A 192 1.26 -19.49 -11.16
CA LEU A 192 2.53 -19.24 -11.82
C LEU A 192 3.56 -18.79 -10.78
N PHE A 193 4.73 -19.43 -10.80
CA PHE A 193 5.85 -19.10 -9.93
C PHE A 193 7.10 -18.89 -10.79
N ASP A 194 7.97 -17.98 -10.39
CA ASP A 194 9.30 -17.92 -10.94
C ASP A 194 10.14 -19.09 -10.41
N ARG A 195 11.11 -19.54 -11.19
CA ARG A 195 12.00 -20.63 -10.79
C ARG A 195 13.08 -20.22 -9.78
N GLY A 196 13.26 -18.90 -9.55
CA GLY A 196 14.27 -18.36 -8.64
C GLY A 196 15.68 -18.37 -9.21
#